data_245d6da42cdaa8ae221d2aa885d6426c
#
_entry.id   245d6da42cdaa8ae221d2aa885d6426c
#
_cell.length_a   1.000
_cell.length_b   1.000
_cell.length_c   1.000
_cell.angle_alpha   90.00
_cell.angle_beta   90.00
_cell.angle_gamma   90.00
#
_symmetry.space_group_name_H-M   'P 1'
#
loop_
_entity.id
_entity.type
_entity.pdbx_description
1 polymer ?
#
loop_
_entity_poly.entity_id
_entity_poly.type
_entity_poly.pdbx_seq_one_letter_code
_entity_poly.pdbx_strand_id
1 'polypeptide(L)'
;MTDKNYIRNLRTPTKDDPLRILVSACLLGVKCGVTGDNYGEYQSVLKLLNYDNVKFIQFCPEDFVFGTPREMCDIYGGHGLDVLEGRAKVLTTSGIDWTGGMIRASEKMLETARNNHAELAIMMDVS
;
A
#
# COMPACT_ATOMS: atom_id res chain seq x y z
N MET A 1 9.15 8.66 -0.06
CA MET A 1 9.71 9.91 0.50
C MET A 1 8.57 10.80 0.98
N THR A 2 8.68 11.38 2.16
CA THR A 2 7.65 12.25 2.72
C THR A 2 7.92 13.70 2.34
N ASP A 3 6.95 14.36 1.73
CA ASP A 3 7.01 15.80 1.52
C ASP A 3 6.48 16.50 2.78
N LYS A 4 7.40 17.00 3.59
CA LYS A 4 7.06 17.70 4.84
C LYS A 4 6.25 18.96 4.61
N ASN A 5 6.47 19.65 3.50
CA ASN A 5 5.70 20.86 3.19
C ASN A 5 4.26 20.51 2.83
N TYR A 6 4.05 19.44 2.09
CA TYR A 6 2.72 18.95 1.78
C TYR A 6 1.95 18.63 3.06
N ILE A 7 2.56 17.87 3.98
CA ILE A 7 1.93 17.47 5.25
C ILE A 7 1.58 18.70 6.11
N ARG A 8 2.49 19.68 6.20
CA ARG A 8 2.26 20.91 6.97
C ARG A 8 1.13 21.76 6.42
N ASN A 9 0.89 21.68 5.13
CA ASN A 9 -0.11 22.47 4.43
C ASN A 9 -1.40 21.70 4.13
N LEU A 10 -1.56 20.49 4.69
CA LEU A 10 -2.81 19.77 4.58
C LEU A 10 -3.94 20.60 5.20
N ARG A 11 -5.11 20.53 4.56
CA ARG A 11 -6.30 21.16 5.10
C ARG A 11 -6.63 20.63 6.49
N THR A 12 -7.34 21.38 7.29
CA THR A 12 -7.84 20.91 8.58
C THR A 12 -9.07 20.04 8.35
N PRO A 13 -9.01 18.73 8.65
CA PRO A 13 -10.17 17.85 8.48
C PRO A 13 -11.23 18.07 9.56
N THR A 14 -12.46 17.72 9.23
CA THR A 14 -13.59 17.76 10.16
C THR A 14 -14.28 16.40 10.17
N LYS A 15 -15.19 16.19 11.12
CA LYS A 15 -16.00 14.97 11.19
C LYS A 15 -16.85 14.77 9.93
N ASP A 16 -17.40 15.83 9.39
CA ASP A 16 -18.26 15.78 8.20
C ASP A 16 -17.46 15.73 6.90
N ASP A 17 -16.18 16.11 6.95
CA ASP A 17 -15.24 16.05 5.84
C ASP A 17 -13.88 15.54 6.34
N PRO A 18 -13.78 14.23 6.63
CA PRO A 18 -12.57 13.64 7.21
C PRO A 18 -11.40 13.63 6.22
N LEU A 19 -10.19 13.59 6.77
CA LEU A 19 -8.98 13.35 5.98
C LEU A 19 -8.99 11.90 5.49
N ARG A 20 -8.89 11.70 4.19
CA ARG A 20 -8.89 10.38 3.57
C ARG A 20 -7.46 9.90 3.36
N ILE A 21 -7.11 8.80 3.99
CA ILE A 21 -5.75 8.23 4.00
C ILE A 21 -5.79 6.84 3.41
N LEU A 22 -5.04 6.64 2.32
CA LEU A 22 -4.75 5.30 1.81
C LEU A 22 -3.73 4.65 2.75
N VAL A 23 -3.98 3.43 3.19
CA VAL A 23 -3.11 2.75 4.14
C VAL A 23 -2.87 1.30 3.70
N SER A 24 -1.63 0.84 3.86
CA SER A 24 -1.31 -0.58 3.69
C SER A 24 -2.14 -1.39 4.69
N ALA A 25 -2.94 -2.33 4.21
CA ALA A 25 -3.90 -3.07 5.03
C ALA A 25 -3.25 -3.79 6.21
N CYS A 26 -2.02 -4.31 6.05
CA CYS A 26 -1.29 -4.98 7.12
C CYS A 26 -0.98 -4.07 8.32
N LEU A 27 -0.87 -2.76 8.12
CA LEU A 27 -0.66 -1.81 9.22
C LEU A 27 -1.87 -1.70 10.14
N LEU A 28 -3.05 -2.11 9.67
CA LEU A 28 -4.29 -2.16 10.45
C LEU A 28 -4.57 -3.57 11.00
N GLY A 29 -3.60 -4.47 10.93
CA GLY A 29 -3.73 -5.82 11.44
C GLY A 29 -4.36 -6.83 10.47
N VAL A 30 -4.63 -6.45 9.22
CA VAL A 30 -5.16 -7.39 8.22
C VAL A 30 -4.10 -8.42 7.87
N LYS A 31 -4.47 -9.70 7.89
CA LYS A 31 -3.56 -10.83 7.63
C LYS A 31 -3.37 -11.03 6.13
N CYS A 32 -2.69 -10.11 5.49
CA CYS A 32 -2.41 -10.11 4.05
C CYS A 32 -0.92 -10.26 3.70
N GLY A 33 -0.10 -10.61 4.68
CA GLY A 33 1.31 -10.92 4.45
C GLY A 33 1.50 -12.19 3.64
N VAL A 34 2.71 -12.42 3.15
CA VAL A 34 3.07 -13.55 2.28
C VAL A 34 2.60 -14.90 2.84
N THR A 35 2.77 -15.10 4.15
CA THR A 35 2.41 -16.36 4.85
C THR A 35 0.96 -16.43 5.31
N GLY A 36 0.16 -15.39 5.09
CA GLY A 36 -1.20 -15.29 5.62
C GLY A 36 -1.28 -14.62 6.99
N ASP A 37 -0.19 -14.03 7.45
CA ASP A 37 -0.14 -13.24 8.67
C ASP A 37 0.00 -11.74 8.36
N ASN A 38 -0.05 -10.91 9.40
CA ASN A 38 0.38 -9.51 9.29
C ASN A 38 1.84 -9.40 9.76
N TYR A 39 2.44 -8.24 9.54
CA TYR A 39 3.80 -7.95 10.02
C TYR A 39 3.80 -7.27 11.41
N GLY A 40 2.72 -7.43 12.16
CA GLY A 40 2.50 -6.80 13.46
C GLY A 40 1.47 -5.68 13.37
N GLU A 41 0.95 -5.31 14.54
CA GLU A 41 0.05 -4.17 14.67
C GLU A 41 0.85 -2.90 14.97
N TYR A 42 0.56 -1.85 14.25
CA TYR A 42 1.25 -0.58 14.40
C TYR A 42 0.37 0.39 15.20
N GLN A 43 0.64 0.48 16.50
CA GLN A 43 -0.19 1.25 17.43
C GLN A 43 -0.31 2.73 17.05
N SER A 44 0.75 3.34 16.51
CA SER A 44 0.70 4.73 16.04
C SER A 44 -0.27 4.94 14.89
N VAL A 45 -0.46 3.94 14.03
CA VAL A 45 -1.46 3.98 12.94
C VAL A 45 -2.84 3.66 13.48
N LEU A 46 -2.97 2.62 14.32
CA LEU A 46 -4.26 2.20 14.90
C LEU A 46 -4.89 3.30 15.75
N LYS A 47 -4.10 4.12 16.44
CA LYS A 47 -4.59 5.26 17.21
C LYS A 47 -5.38 6.25 16.36
N LEU A 48 -5.06 6.39 15.08
CA LEU A 48 -5.78 7.28 14.17
C LEU A 48 -7.22 6.83 13.92
N LEU A 49 -7.54 5.55 14.14
CA LEU A 49 -8.92 5.04 14.04
C LEU A 49 -9.85 5.64 15.09
N ASN A 50 -9.30 6.16 16.19
CA ASN A 50 -10.10 6.78 17.26
C ASN A 50 -10.51 8.22 16.94
N TYR A 51 -9.99 8.81 15.86
CA TYR A 51 -10.34 10.16 15.44
C TYR A 51 -11.48 10.13 14.43
N ASP A 52 -12.53 10.89 14.68
CA ASP A 52 -13.70 10.96 13.81
C ASP A 52 -13.48 11.83 12.56
N ASN A 53 -12.34 12.52 12.48
CA ASN A 53 -11.94 13.36 11.35
C ASN A 53 -10.91 12.67 10.41
N VAL A 54 -10.72 11.36 10.57
CA VAL A 54 -9.82 10.54 9.73
C VAL A 54 -10.61 9.35 9.18
N LYS A 55 -10.45 9.09 7.88
CA LYS A 55 -11.02 7.91 7.22
C LYS A 55 -9.91 7.14 6.53
N PHE A 56 -9.76 5.87 6.87
CA PHE A 56 -8.81 4.99 6.20
C PHE A 56 -9.43 4.27 5.01
N ILE A 57 -8.65 4.20 3.93
CA ILE A 57 -8.89 3.37 2.76
C ILE A 57 -7.80 2.32 2.78
N GLN A 58 -8.13 1.10 3.22
CA GLN A 58 -7.16 0.02 3.32
C GLN A 58 -7.05 -0.76 2.02
N PHE A 59 -5.83 -1.12 1.63
CA PHE A 59 -5.58 -1.88 0.42
C PHE A 59 -4.25 -2.63 0.52
N CYS A 60 -4.22 -3.88 0.05
CA CYS A 60 -2.99 -4.64 -0.16
C CYS A 60 -2.92 -5.01 -1.64
N PRO A 61 -2.04 -4.36 -2.42
CA PRO A 61 -1.97 -4.61 -3.86
C PRO A 61 -1.55 -6.05 -4.20
N GLU A 62 -0.67 -6.65 -3.41
CA GLU A 62 -0.21 -8.00 -3.64
C GLU A 62 -1.29 -9.03 -3.34
N ASP A 63 -2.03 -8.88 -2.23
CA ASP A 63 -3.17 -9.75 -1.92
C ASP A 63 -4.23 -9.66 -3.01
N PHE A 64 -4.49 -8.47 -3.51
CA PHE A 64 -5.48 -8.23 -4.56
C PHE A 64 -5.19 -9.02 -5.84
N VAL A 65 -3.92 -9.06 -6.26
CA VAL A 65 -3.54 -9.72 -7.53
C VAL A 65 -3.15 -11.19 -7.33
N PHE A 66 -2.39 -11.50 -6.27
CA PHE A 66 -1.77 -12.81 -6.09
C PHE A 66 -2.42 -13.66 -5.00
N GLY A 67 -3.27 -13.05 -4.18
CA GLY A 67 -3.91 -13.73 -3.06
C GLY A 67 -2.99 -13.91 -1.85
N THR A 68 -3.52 -14.54 -0.82
CA THR A 68 -2.83 -14.80 0.43
C THR A 68 -3.20 -16.22 0.91
N PRO A 69 -2.26 -17.10 1.29
CA PRO A 69 -0.82 -16.91 1.22
C PRO A 69 -0.30 -16.94 -0.22
N ARG A 70 0.94 -16.50 -0.42
CA ARG A 70 1.57 -16.44 -1.74
C ARG A 70 3.08 -16.65 -1.64
N GLU A 71 3.74 -16.89 -2.76
CA GLU A 71 5.19 -16.94 -2.80
C GLU A 71 5.79 -15.56 -2.51
N MET A 72 7.00 -15.56 -2.01
CA MET A 72 7.83 -14.35 -1.98
C MET A 72 8.29 -14.01 -3.38
N CYS A 73 8.45 -12.73 -3.67
CA CYS A 73 9.00 -12.24 -4.92
C CYS A 73 10.05 -11.16 -4.67
N ASP A 74 10.86 -10.90 -5.68
CA ASP A 74 11.89 -9.86 -5.61
C ASP A 74 12.03 -9.20 -6.97
N ILE A 75 12.65 -8.03 -6.99
CA ILE A 75 12.91 -7.28 -8.22
C ILE A 75 14.31 -7.62 -8.71
N TYR A 76 14.43 -7.99 -9.99
CA TYR A 76 15.68 -8.32 -10.65
C TYR A 76 15.94 -7.33 -11.79
N GLY A 77 17.15 -6.77 -11.81
CA GLY A 77 17.59 -5.85 -12.85
C GLY A 77 17.38 -4.36 -12.55
N GLY A 78 16.96 -4.02 -11.35
CA GLY A 78 16.75 -2.63 -10.94
C GLY A 78 15.81 -2.51 -9.75
N HIS A 79 15.05 -1.45 -9.71
CA HIS A 79 14.06 -1.16 -8.66
C HIS A 79 12.67 -0.92 -9.28
N GLY A 80 11.70 -0.48 -8.47
CA GLY A 80 10.31 -0.35 -8.91
C GLY A 80 10.09 0.50 -10.15
N LEU A 81 10.80 1.62 -10.28
CA LEU A 81 10.70 2.47 -11.48
C LEU A 81 11.19 1.72 -12.73
N ASP A 82 12.26 0.95 -12.60
CA ASP A 82 12.78 0.13 -13.70
C ASP A 82 11.77 -0.93 -14.13
N VAL A 83 11.02 -1.50 -13.20
CA VAL A 83 9.91 -2.43 -13.50
C VAL A 83 8.84 -1.73 -14.35
N LEU A 84 8.42 -0.54 -13.92
CA LEU A 84 7.40 0.23 -14.65
C LEU A 84 7.85 0.63 -16.05
N GLU A 85 9.15 0.86 -16.24
CA GLU A 85 9.74 1.25 -17.52
C GLU A 85 10.21 0.06 -18.37
N GLY A 86 9.98 -1.16 -17.91
CA GLY A 86 10.32 -2.38 -18.66
C GLY A 86 11.78 -2.81 -18.62
N ARG A 87 12.59 -2.23 -17.71
CA ARG A 87 14.02 -2.56 -17.56
C ARG A 87 14.30 -3.59 -16.49
N ALA A 88 13.35 -3.90 -15.63
CA ALA A 88 13.49 -4.88 -14.55
C ALA A 88 12.26 -5.77 -14.48
N LYS A 89 12.42 -6.91 -13.81
CA LYS A 89 11.36 -7.92 -13.66
C LYS A 89 11.10 -8.23 -12.20
N VAL A 90 9.89 -8.68 -11.92
CA VAL A 90 9.49 -9.23 -10.62
C VAL A 90 9.36 -10.73 -10.79
N LEU A 91 10.16 -11.50 -10.07
CA LEU A 91 10.16 -12.96 -10.12
C LEU A 91 9.90 -13.54 -8.74
N THR A 92 9.11 -14.61 -8.68
CA THR A 92 8.89 -15.36 -7.44
C THR A 92 10.10 -16.21 -7.10
N THR A 93 10.10 -16.76 -5.88
CA THR A 93 11.14 -17.70 -5.44
C THR A 93 11.28 -18.91 -6.38
N SER A 94 10.18 -19.38 -6.97
CA SER A 94 10.19 -20.49 -7.94
C SER A 94 10.45 -20.04 -9.38
N GLY A 95 10.69 -18.75 -9.63
CA GLY A 95 11.03 -18.23 -10.95
C GLY A 95 9.83 -17.81 -11.80
N ILE A 96 8.64 -17.76 -11.24
CA ILE A 96 7.45 -17.29 -11.96
C ILE A 96 7.53 -15.78 -12.17
N ASP A 97 7.24 -15.31 -13.37
CA ASP A 97 7.26 -13.88 -13.72
C ASP A 97 5.96 -13.21 -13.26
N TRP A 98 6.07 -12.38 -12.23
CA TRP A 98 4.97 -11.59 -11.69
C TRP A 98 5.02 -10.11 -12.12
N THR A 99 5.85 -9.77 -13.08
CA THR A 99 6.03 -8.37 -13.52
C THR A 99 4.71 -7.72 -13.90
N GLY A 100 3.95 -8.36 -14.79
CA GLY A 100 2.66 -7.84 -15.24
C GLY A 100 1.63 -7.75 -14.12
N GLY A 101 1.58 -8.75 -13.25
CA GLY A 101 0.70 -8.76 -12.08
C GLY A 101 1.04 -7.65 -11.09
N MET A 102 2.32 -7.41 -10.84
CA MET A 102 2.76 -6.35 -9.93
C MET A 102 2.43 -4.95 -10.48
N ILE A 103 2.58 -4.77 -11.78
CA ILE A 103 2.19 -3.51 -12.44
C ILE A 103 0.68 -3.29 -12.28
N ARG A 104 -0.14 -4.31 -12.53
CA ARG A 104 -1.60 -4.23 -12.33
C ARG A 104 -1.97 -3.94 -10.88
N ALA A 105 -1.25 -4.54 -9.93
CA ALA A 105 -1.46 -4.31 -8.50
C ALA A 105 -1.23 -2.83 -8.15
N SER A 106 -0.15 -2.24 -8.64
CA SER A 106 0.18 -0.83 -8.41
C SER A 106 -0.83 0.11 -9.06
N GLU A 107 -1.27 -0.20 -10.27
CA GLU A 107 -2.31 0.55 -10.97
C GLU A 107 -3.64 0.53 -10.22
N LYS A 108 -4.03 -0.64 -9.70
CA LYS A 108 -5.25 -0.80 -8.91
C LYS A 108 -5.18 -0.01 -7.60
N MET A 109 -4.01 0.03 -6.97
CA MET A 109 -3.80 0.83 -5.77
C MET A 109 -3.98 2.32 -6.05
N LEU A 110 -3.41 2.80 -7.15
CA LEU A 110 -3.56 4.20 -7.57
C LEU A 110 -5.00 4.54 -7.92
N GLU A 111 -5.68 3.65 -8.64
CA GLU A 111 -7.12 3.78 -8.94
C GLU A 111 -7.95 3.86 -7.66
N THR A 112 -7.67 2.98 -6.70
CA THR A 112 -8.37 2.96 -5.40
C THR A 112 -8.17 4.28 -4.66
N ALA A 113 -6.96 4.81 -4.65
CA ALA A 113 -6.65 6.10 -4.05
C ALA A 113 -7.44 7.24 -4.72
N ARG A 114 -7.46 7.28 -6.04
CA ARG A 114 -8.18 8.30 -6.81
C ARG A 114 -9.69 8.23 -6.62
N ASN A 115 -10.25 7.03 -6.71
CA ASN A 115 -11.71 6.82 -6.60
C ASN A 115 -12.23 7.16 -5.20
N ASN A 116 -11.39 7.07 -4.18
CA ASN A 116 -11.74 7.39 -2.80
C ASN A 116 -11.23 8.77 -2.37
N HIS A 117 -10.68 9.56 -3.29
CA HIS A 117 -10.17 10.90 -3.02
C HIS A 117 -9.14 10.95 -1.90
N ALA A 118 -8.23 9.98 -1.86
CA ALA A 118 -7.17 9.92 -0.86
C ALA A 118 -6.26 11.16 -0.96
N GLU A 119 -5.95 11.74 0.19
CA GLU A 119 -5.13 12.94 0.30
C GLU A 119 -3.72 12.63 0.83
N LEU A 120 -3.58 11.48 1.46
CA LEU A 120 -2.34 11.01 2.07
C LEU A 120 -2.26 9.49 1.93
N ALA A 121 -1.05 8.95 1.93
CA ALA A 121 -0.82 7.52 1.98
C ALA A 121 0.16 7.17 3.11
N ILE A 122 -0.18 6.15 3.87
CA ILE A 122 0.70 5.55 4.87
C ILE A 122 0.96 4.12 4.42
N MET A 123 2.20 3.84 4.05
CA MET A 123 2.57 2.59 3.42
C MET A 123 3.55 1.80 4.28
N MET A 124 3.48 0.47 4.16
CA MET A 124 4.52 -0.40 4.68
C MET A 124 5.77 -0.24 3.82
N ASP A 125 6.93 -0.03 4.44
CA ASP A 125 8.20 0.14 3.73
C ASP A 125 8.88 -1.20 3.41
N VAL A 126 8.45 -2.27 4.06
CA VAL A 126 8.93 -3.64 3.85
C VAL A 126 7.72 -4.53 3.59
N SER A 127 7.69 -5.13 2.44
CA SER A 127 6.61 -6.05 2.06
C SER A 127 7.14 -7.25 1.29
#